data_ed844b0709d246b4415ed465afabbed8
#
_entry.id   ed844b0709d246b4415ed465afabbed8
#
_cell.length_a   1.000
_cell.length_b   1.000
_cell.length_c   1.000
_cell.angle_alpha   90.00
_cell.angle_beta   90.00
_cell.angle_gamma   90.00
#
_symmetry.space_group_name_H-M   'P 1'
#
loop_
_entity.id
_entity.type
_entity.pdbx_description
1 polymer ?
#
loop_
_entity_poly.entity_id
_entity_poly.type
_entity_poly.pdbx_seq_one_letter_code
_entity_poly.pdbx_strand_id
1 'polypeptide(L)'
;MRYAILFILLLGIVATACKDEMFTGQTPVDGVAPLQIKNPEVINVEGGALITYDLPDEEDLLYVEAKYKRNSGEVAIAQASVYTDTLKIEGLGDTTRREVQIATVDRSFNRSAAIGVEVRPLTPPFESVFATLDAQQTVGGIDITWDNPKEINVIISVLKQEPDGVYLPLEMIYSSAAKGKYAIRNQEAVQSNYAFCLRDKWDNRTDTIYKTLTPLYEEKMKLTHYPMVSTTPVIYGWVHDNLFDGDKSTCNHTSESQLPIPHQFSFKSEVPVKLRHIRIFHRDIWPFRDATPRVFEIWATNSLPNPDGSDDGWVLLNTFTSEKPSGLPMGQETQDDINVATKTGEEFTWFVDEEYQYFRFKLIDSYDGQPRMCFAELEIYGEPHGYVAEEEADDTEQ
;
A
#
# COMPACT_ATOMS: atom_id res chain seq x y z
N MET A 1 -12.94 -47.41 -52.92
CA MET A 1 -11.52 -47.75 -52.69
C MET A 1 -10.52 -46.67 -53.14
N ARG A 2 -10.75 -45.89 -54.21
CA ARG A 2 -9.80 -44.81 -54.62
C ARG A 2 -9.63 -43.67 -53.64
N TYR A 3 -10.65 -43.31 -52.89
CA TYR A 3 -10.57 -42.17 -51.88
C TYR A 3 -9.94 -42.57 -50.56
N ALA A 4 -9.98 -43.85 -50.16
CA ALA A 4 -9.33 -44.33 -48.94
C ALA A 4 -7.79 -44.37 -49.09
N ILE A 5 -7.27 -44.64 -50.25
CA ILE A 5 -5.84 -44.67 -50.56
C ILE A 5 -5.27 -43.21 -50.54
N LEU A 6 -6.05 -42.26 -51.06
CA LEU A 6 -5.65 -40.85 -51.06
C LEU A 6 -5.59 -40.26 -49.63
N PHE A 7 -6.51 -40.71 -48.75
CA PHE A 7 -6.55 -40.27 -47.35
C PHE A 7 -5.39 -40.85 -46.53
N ILE A 8 -5.00 -42.11 -46.81
CA ILE A 8 -3.84 -42.76 -46.15
C ILE A 8 -2.52 -42.11 -46.62
N LEU A 9 -2.42 -41.70 -47.88
CA LEU A 9 -1.24 -40.98 -48.37
C LEU A 9 -1.13 -39.57 -47.83
N LEU A 10 -2.24 -38.88 -47.59
CA LEU A 10 -2.27 -37.55 -46.96
C LEU A 10 -1.92 -37.62 -45.47
N LEU A 11 -2.35 -38.68 -44.75
CA LEU A 11 -2.03 -38.87 -43.33
C LEU A 11 -0.55 -39.25 -43.13
N GLY A 12 0.07 -39.91 -44.12
CA GLY A 12 1.50 -40.24 -44.07
C GLY A 12 2.45 -39.07 -44.24
N ILE A 13 1.99 -37.97 -44.87
CA ILE A 13 2.81 -36.76 -45.09
C ILE A 13 2.79 -35.85 -43.85
N VAL A 14 1.74 -35.90 -43.00
CA VAL A 14 1.65 -35.10 -41.79
C VAL A 14 2.53 -35.65 -40.63
N ALA A 15 2.86 -36.94 -40.66
CA ALA A 15 3.65 -37.60 -39.61
C ALA A 15 5.18 -37.38 -39.73
N THR A 16 5.65 -36.71 -40.79
CA THR A 16 7.10 -36.42 -40.96
C THR A 16 7.46 -34.96 -40.78
N ALA A 17 6.53 -34.11 -40.35
CA ALA A 17 6.75 -32.66 -40.21
C ALA A 17 7.12 -32.18 -38.81
N CYS A 18 7.42 -33.06 -37.87
CA CYS A 18 8.03 -32.72 -36.61
C CYS A 18 9.37 -33.43 -36.45
N LYS A 19 10.35 -33.03 -37.22
CA LYS A 19 11.71 -33.01 -36.72
C LYS A 19 11.86 -31.69 -36.04
N ASP A 20 12.02 -31.68 -34.72
CA ASP A 20 12.63 -30.55 -33.99
C ASP A 20 13.97 -30.33 -34.68
N GLU A 21 14.04 -29.34 -35.59
CA GLU A 21 15.31 -28.79 -36.00
C GLU A 21 15.85 -28.11 -34.72
N MET A 22 16.70 -28.83 -34.01
CA MET A 22 17.59 -28.19 -33.04
C MET A 22 18.19 -26.99 -33.74
N PHE A 23 17.91 -25.79 -33.28
CA PHE A 23 18.46 -24.56 -33.79
C PHE A 23 19.99 -24.70 -33.71
N THR A 24 20.62 -25.15 -34.78
CA THR A 24 22.08 -25.17 -34.88
C THR A 24 22.50 -23.73 -35.05
N GLY A 25 22.80 -23.06 -33.91
CA GLY A 25 23.46 -21.78 -33.90
C GLY A 25 24.75 -21.87 -34.72
N GLN A 26 25.38 -20.73 -35.01
CA GLN A 26 26.61 -20.65 -35.82
C GLN A 26 27.83 -21.38 -35.20
N THR A 27 27.69 -21.89 -33.98
CA THR A 27 28.69 -22.70 -33.27
C THR A 27 28.31 -24.16 -33.27
N PRO A 28 29.23 -25.07 -33.59
CA PRO A 28 28.98 -26.52 -33.51
C PRO A 28 28.61 -26.91 -32.09
N VAL A 29 27.60 -27.82 -31.98
CA VAL A 29 27.28 -28.44 -30.66
C VAL A 29 28.35 -29.49 -30.38
N ASP A 30 29.00 -29.39 -29.26
CA ASP A 30 30.03 -30.31 -28.80
C ASP A 30 29.73 -30.85 -27.39
N GLY A 31 30.63 -31.68 -26.85
CA GLY A 31 30.58 -32.21 -25.51
C GLY A 31 31.76 -31.78 -24.63
N VAL A 32 32.42 -30.67 -25.02
CA VAL A 32 33.57 -30.14 -24.27
C VAL A 32 33.10 -29.10 -23.26
N ALA A 33 33.40 -29.28 -21.99
CA ALA A 33 33.04 -28.32 -20.95
C ALA A 33 33.89 -27.05 -21.08
N PRO A 34 33.28 -25.86 -20.91
CA PRO A 34 34.03 -24.60 -20.96
C PRO A 34 35.03 -24.48 -19.78
N LEU A 35 36.03 -23.59 -19.94
CA LEU A 35 36.95 -23.25 -18.87
C LEU A 35 36.24 -22.47 -17.74
N GLN A 36 36.77 -22.63 -16.53
CA GLN A 36 36.25 -21.89 -15.35
C GLN A 36 36.57 -20.40 -15.47
N ILE A 37 35.78 -19.58 -14.74
CA ILE A 37 36.15 -18.17 -14.48
C ILE A 37 37.47 -18.10 -13.74
N LYS A 38 38.13 -16.90 -13.79
CA LYS A 38 39.36 -16.62 -13.05
C LYS A 38 39.19 -15.44 -12.13
N ASN A 39 40.01 -15.37 -11.10
CA ASN A 39 40.12 -14.23 -10.17
C ASN A 39 38.78 -13.75 -9.61
N PRO A 40 37.90 -14.65 -9.02
CA PRO A 40 36.67 -14.18 -8.46
C PRO A 40 36.92 -13.28 -7.24
N GLU A 41 36.35 -12.07 -7.24
CA GLU A 41 36.35 -11.13 -6.12
C GLU A 41 34.92 -10.90 -5.62
N VAL A 42 34.75 -10.81 -4.29
CA VAL A 42 33.45 -10.66 -3.65
C VAL A 42 33.29 -9.29 -3.03
N ILE A 43 32.25 -8.58 -3.43
CA ILE A 43 31.78 -7.34 -2.80
C ILE A 43 30.47 -7.66 -2.10
N ASN A 44 30.48 -7.78 -0.77
CA ASN A 44 29.30 -8.03 0.01
C ASN A 44 28.39 -6.77 0.03
N VAL A 45 27.12 -6.97 -0.28
CA VAL A 45 26.09 -5.91 -0.27
C VAL A 45 24.92 -6.32 0.62
N GLU A 46 23.99 -5.43 0.85
CA GLU A 46 22.82 -5.69 1.66
C GLU A 46 21.95 -6.79 1.05
N GLY A 47 21.71 -7.85 1.81
CA GLY A 47 20.92 -9.01 1.39
C GLY A 47 21.53 -9.78 0.20
N GLY A 48 22.83 -9.62 -0.06
CA GLY A 48 23.48 -10.30 -1.18
C GLY A 48 24.97 -10.01 -1.35
N ALA A 49 25.46 -10.25 -2.56
CA ALA A 49 26.84 -9.96 -2.97
C ALA A 49 26.91 -9.68 -4.47
N LEU A 50 27.91 -8.90 -4.87
CA LEU A 50 28.39 -8.82 -6.25
C LEU A 50 29.67 -9.63 -6.34
N ILE A 51 29.77 -10.50 -7.34
CA ILE A 51 30.98 -11.31 -7.59
C ILE A 51 31.51 -10.93 -8.96
N THR A 52 32.66 -10.28 -8.98
CA THR A 52 33.37 -9.95 -10.22
C THR A 52 34.38 -11.05 -10.55
N TYR A 53 34.65 -11.24 -11.82
CA TYR A 53 35.56 -12.31 -12.31
C TYR A 53 36.06 -12.01 -13.71
N ASP A 54 37.12 -12.67 -14.08
CA ASP A 54 37.61 -12.69 -15.46
C ASP A 54 36.97 -13.86 -16.21
N LEU A 55 36.35 -13.56 -17.36
CA LEU A 55 35.80 -14.56 -18.27
C LEU A 55 36.95 -15.34 -18.98
N PRO A 56 36.77 -16.65 -19.24
CA PRO A 56 37.66 -17.37 -20.13
C PRO A 56 37.48 -16.86 -21.56
N ASP A 57 38.59 -16.92 -22.34
CA ASP A 57 38.60 -16.58 -23.76
C ASP A 57 38.07 -17.77 -24.60
N GLU A 58 36.74 -17.89 -24.72
CA GLU A 58 36.06 -18.93 -25.45
C GLU A 58 34.94 -18.34 -26.29
N GLU A 59 34.87 -18.71 -27.57
CA GLU A 59 33.94 -18.14 -28.56
C GLU A 59 32.51 -18.62 -28.35
N ASP A 60 32.31 -19.78 -27.75
CA ASP A 60 31.04 -20.44 -27.56
C ASP A 60 30.44 -20.27 -26.15
N LEU A 61 31.12 -19.52 -25.28
CA LEU A 61 30.61 -19.22 -23.95
C LEU A 61 29.22 -18.53 -24.02
N LEU A 62 28.26 -19.00 -23.24
CA LEU A 62 26.89 -18.49 -23.23
C LEU A 62 26.60 -17.58 -22.04
N TYR A 63 26.89 -18.07 -20.82
CA TYR A 63 26.70 -17.31 -19.58
C TYR A 63 27.53 -17.91 -18.44
N VAL A 64 27.63 -17.13 -17.34
CA VAL A 64 28.14 -17.62 -16.05
C VAL A 64 26.96 -17.81 -15.13
N GLU A 65 26.86 -18.96 -14.45
CA GLU A 65 25.81 -19.24 -13.49
C GLU A 65 26.38 -19.40 -12.07
N ALA A 66 25.63 -18.89 -11.10
CA ALA A 66 25.91 -19.08 -9.68
C ALA A 66 24.74 -19.83 -9.02
N LYS A 67 25.05 -20.89 -8.26
CA LYS A 67 24.08 -21.64 -7.47
C LYS A 67 24.36 -21.40 -5.97
N TYR A 68 23.32 -21.05 -5.24
CA TYR A 68 23.39 -20.79 -3.79
C TYR A 68 22.07 -21.13 -3.12
N LYS A 69 22.10 -21.30 -1.78
CA LYS A 69 20.91 -21.56 -1.00
C LYS A 69 20.41 -20.27 -0.35
N ARG A 70 19.12 -19.98 -0.51
CA ARG A 70 18.42 -18.95 0.27
C ARG A 70 18.14 -19.41 1.70
N ASN A 71 17.65 -18.52 2.56
CA ASN A 71 17.30 -18.84 3.96
C ASN A 71 16.20 -19.91 4.05
N SER A 72 15.29 -19.98 3.09
CA SER A 72 14.27 -21.03 2.96
C SER A 72 14.84 -22.43 2.70
N GLY A 73 16.13 -22.54 2.36
CA GLY A 73 16.75 -23.77 1.89
C GLY A 73 16.62 -24.02 0.39
N GLU A 74 15.85 -23.19 -0.31
CA GLU A 74 15.68 -23.23 -1.76
C GLU A 74 17.01 -22.92 -2.46
N VAL A 75 17.30 -23.68 -3.53
CA VAL A 75 18.45 -23.40 -4.39
C VAL A 75 18.09 -22.32 -5.40
N ALA A 76 18.73 -21.18 -5.27
CA ALA A 76 18.62 -20.09 -6.24
C ALA A 76 19.72 -20.16 -7.27
N ILE A 77 19.41 -19.69 -8.49
CA ILE A 77 20.34 -19.59 -9.60
C ILE A 77 20.39 -18.13 -10.06
N ALA A 78 21.57 -17.54 -10.06
CA ALA A 78 21.84 -16.25 -10.70
C ALA A 78 22.62 -16.49 -11.98
N GLN A 79 22.35 -15.71 -13.02
CA GLN A 79 23.03 -15.81 -14.31
C GLN A 79 23.50 -14.44 -14.77
N ALA A 80 24.68 -14.41 -15.36
CA ALA A 80 25.28 -13.23 -15.97
C ALA A 80 25.74 -13.57 -17.38
N SER A 81 25.37 -12.76 -18.36
CA SER A 81 25.77 -12.96 -19.76
C SER A 81 27.27 -12.74 -19.95
N VAL A 82 27.82 -13.24 -21.05
CA VAL A 82 29.23 -13.01 -21.43
C VAL A 82 29.60 -11.55 -21.69
N TYR A 83 28.62 -10.65 -21.66
CA TYR A 83 28.87 -9.19 -21.83
C TYR A 83 29.08 -8.47 -20.48
N THR A 84 29.06 -9.20 -19.37
CA THR A 84 29.34 -8.67 -18.04
C THR A 84 30.26 -9.61 -17.28
N ASP A 85 31.11 -9.02 -16.45
CA ASP A 85 32.05 -9.67 -15.56
C ASP A 85 31.53 -9.78 -14.11
N THR A 86 30.25 -9.53 -13.90
CA THR A 86 29.67 -9.42 -12.57
C THR A 86 28.41 -10.28 -12.43
N LEU A 87 28.41 -11.18 -11.44
CA LEU A 87 27.25 -11.91 -10.96
C LEU A 87 26.63 -11.20 -9.75
N LYS A 88 25.30 -11.08 -9.76
CA LYS A 88 24.53 -10.51 -8.65
C LYS A 88 23.84 -11.62 -7.85
N ILE A 89 24.24 -11.79 -6.61
CA ILE A 89 23.63 -12.71 -5.63
C ILE A 89 22.62 -11.91 -4.81
N GLU A 90 21.35 -12.35 -4.79
CA GLU A 90 20.25 -11.63 -4.12
C GLU A 90 19.37 -12.58 -3.29
N GLY A 91 18.60 -12.01 -2.38
CA GLY A 91 17.58 -12.74 -1.61
C GLY A 91 18.15 -13.51 -0.44
N LEU A 92 19.32 -13.07 0.07
CA LEU A 92 19.90 -13.59 1.30
C LEU A 92 19.32 -12.81 2.49
N GLY A 93 18.61 -13.51 3.37
CA GLY A 93 17.81 -12.90 4.42
C GLY A 93 18.56 -12.64 5.73
N ASP A 94 19.88 -12.91 5.78
CA ASP A 94 20.71 -12.68 6.96
C ASP A 94 22.18 -12.42 6.57
N THR A 95 23.03 -12.21 7.58
CA THR A 95 24.46 -11.95 7.40
C THR A 95 25.34 -13.21 7.51
N THR A 96 24.72 -14.39 7.48
CA THR A 96 25.42 -15.67 7.62
C THR A 96 26.32 -15.94 6.40
N ARG A 97 27.49 -16.48 6.63
CA ARG A 97 28.39 -16.91 5.54
C ARG A 97 27.75 -18.04 4.74
N ARG A 98 27.84 -17.93 3.42
CA ARG A 98 27.31 -18.91 2.47
C ARG A 98 28.29 -19.18 1.37
N GLU A 99 28.33 -20.42 0.91
CA GLU A 99 29.08 -20.80 -0.28
C GLU A 99 28.20 -20.64 -1.52
N VAL A 100 28.76 -19.99 -2.54
CA VAL A 100 28.16 -19.81 -3.86
C VAL A 100 28.99 -20.61 -4.84
N GLN A 101 28.38 -21.53 -5.57
CA GLN A 101 29.02 -22.38 -6.58
C GLN A 101 28.87 -21.71 -7.95
N ILE A 102 29.98 -21.36 -8.60
CA ILE A 102 30.00 -20.62 -9.86
C ILE A 102 30.54 -21.54 -10.96
N ALA A 103 29.83 -21.62 -12.08
CA ALA A 103 30.25 -22.36 -13.27
C ALA A 103 29.99 -21.52 -14.54
N THR A 104 30.81 -21.69 -15.55
CA THR A 104 30.57 -21.22 -16.90
C THR A 104 29.70 -22.23 -17.65
N VAL A 105 28.90 -21.76 -18.58
CA VAL A 105 28.02 -22.56 -19.44
C VAL A 105 28.21 -22.12 -20.89
N ASP A 106 28.45 -23.07 -21.77
CA ASP A 106 28.62 -22.82 -23.21
C ASP A 106 27.26 -22.90 -23.96
N ARG A 107 27.31 -22.67 -25.26
CA ARG A 107 26.14 -22.73 -26.15
C ARG A 107 25.61 -24.15 -26.37
N SER A 108 26.41 -25.15 -26.04
CA SER A 108 26.04 -26.59 -26.06
C SER A 108 25.45 -27.04 -24.71
N PHE A 109 25.34 -26.11 -23.73
CA PHE A 109 24.89 -26.35 -22.34
C PHE A 109 25.81 -27.27 -21.51
N ASN A 110 27.08 -27.42 -21.94
CA ASN A 110 28.08 -28.02 -21.08
C ASN A 110 28.44 -27.04 -19.96
N ARG A 111 28.82 -27.55 -18.81
CA ARG A 111 29.19 -26.79 -17.62
C ARG A 111 30.63 -27.07 -17.22
N SER A 112 31.36 -26.02 -16.85
CA SER A 112 32.64 -26.18 -16.21
C SER A 112 32.51 -26.86 -14.85
N ALA A 113 33.64 -27.30 -14.30
CA ALA A 113 33.71 -27.58 -12.87
C ALA A 113 33.35 -26.31 -12.08
N ALA A 114 32.59 -26.43 -10.99
CA ALA A 114 32.21 -25.30 -10.19
C ALA A 114 33.35 -24.77 -9.33
N ILE A 115 33.44 -23.45 -9.14
CA ILE A 115 34.29 -22.78 -8.16
C ILE A 115 33.45 -22.35 -6.99
N GLY A 116 33.80 -22.75 -5.75
CA GLY A 116 33.19 -22.28 -4.53
C GLY A 116 33.73 -20.91 -4.13
N VAL A 117 32.85 -19.94 -3.91
CA VAL A 117 33.17 -18.60 -3.41
C VAL A 117 32.35 -18.31 -2.16
N GLU A 118 33.01 -17.84 -1.11
CA GLU A 118 32.34 -17.49 0.14
C GLU A 118 31.81 -16.06 0.09
N VAL A 119 30.52 -15.87 0.38
CA VAL A 119 29.86 -14.56 0.54
C VAL A 119 29.39 -14.37 1.96
N ARG A 120 29.43 -13.12 2.46
CA ARG A 120 28.88 -12.72 3.75
C ARG A 120 28.05 -11.46 3.57
N PRO A 121 26.73 -11.60 3.30
CA PRO A 121 25.86 -10.45 3.03
C PRO A 121 25.89 -9.44 4.17
N LEU A 122 25.68 -8.18 3.84
CA LEU A 122 25.35 -7.16 4.82
C LEU A 122 23.89 -7.30 5.22
N THR A 123 23.49 -6.66 6.33
CA THR A 123 22.11 -6.67 6.84
C THR A 123 21.12 -6.41 5.71
N PRO A 124 20.14 -7.28 5.48
CA PRO A 124 19.15 -7.11 4.42
C PRO A 124 18.31 -5.83 4.62
N PRO A 125 17.94 -5.15 3.53
CA PRO A 125 17.20 -3.88 3.64
C PRO A 125 15.86 -3.99 4.39
N PHE A 126 15.17 -5.12 4.32
CA PHE A 126 13.88 -5.32 5.00
C PHE A 126 14.02 -5.30 6.54
N GLU A 127 15.16 -5.68 7.09
CA GLU A 127 15.46 -5.56 8.52
C GLU A 127 15.56 -4.08 8.96
N SER A 128 16.10 -3.22 8.10
CA SER A 128 16.15 -1.78 8.36
C SER A 128 14.75 -1.16 8.38
N VAL A 129 13.84 -1.62 7.52
CA VAL A 129 12.43 -1.21 7.53
C VAL A 129 11.75 -1.70 8.82
N PHE A 130 11.97 -2.97 9.20
CA PHE A 130 11.41 -3.56 10.42
C PHE A 130 11.87 -2.83 11.68
N ALA A 131 13.10 -2.37 11.74
CA ALA A 131 13.62 -1.61 12.88
C ALA A 131 12.90 -0.27 13.10
N THR A 132 12.21 0.25 12.09
CA THR A 132 11.41 1.49 12.17
C THR A 132 9.91 1.24 12.26
N LEU A 133 9.50 -0.03 12.15
CA LEU A 133 8.08 -0.41 12.23
C LEU A 133 7.54 -0.10 13.62
N ASP A 134 6.52 0.76 13.66
CA ASP A 134 5.80 1.09 14.88
C ASP A 134 4.30 0.94 14.69
N ALA A 135 3.61 0.57 15.77
CA ALA A 135 2.15 0.50 15.80
C ALA A 135 1.64 1.17 17.07
N GLN A 136 0.65 2.04 16.93
CA GLN A 136 0.06 2.79 18.03
C GLN A 136 -1.46 2.67 17.98
N GLN A 137 -2.06 2.66 19.16
CA GLN A 137 -3.51 2.76 19.27
C GLN A 137 -3.97 4.12 18.81
N THR A 138 -5.08 4.14 18.12
CA THR A 138 -5.74 5.34 17.64
C THR A 138 -7.26 5.16 17.74
N VAL A 139 -7.99 6.15 17.31
CA VAL A 139 -9.44 6.14 17.33
C VAL A 139 -9.98 5.09 16.35
N GLY A 140 -10.84 4.21 16.86
CA GLY A 140 -11.43 3.12 16.07
C GLY A 140 -10.44 2.07 15.57
N GLY A 141 -9.18 2.06 16.07
CA GLY A 141 -8.22 1.09 15.59
C GLY A 141 -6.76 1.31 15.95
N ILE A 142 -5.87 0.95 15.05
CA ILE A 142 -4.42 1.10 15.19
C ILE A 142 -3.81 1.73 13.95
N ASP A 143 -2.85 2.62 14.14
CA ASP A 143 -2.02 3.21 13.09
C ASP A 143 -0.66 2.51 13.07
N ILE A 144 -0.21 2.11 11.89
CA ILE A 144 1.07 1.44 11.65
C ILE A 144 1.92 2.35 10.79
N THR A 145 3.17 2.58 11.18
CA THR A 145 4.10 3.45 10.47
C THR A 145 5.45 2.77 10.27
N TRP A 146 6.15 3.10 9.21
CA TRP A 146 7.50 2.60 8.91
C TRP A 146 8.25 3.52 7.96
N ASP A 147 9.58 3.47 8.00
CA ASP A 147 10.47 4.11 7.04
C ASP A 147 11.10 3.08 6.12
N ASN A 148 11.05 3.32 4.80
CA ASN A 148 11.60 2.45 3.75
C ASN A 148 12.35 3.29 2.71
N PRO A 149 13.47 3.95 3.09
CA PRO A 149 14.14 4.93 2.24
C PRO A 149 14.72 4.34 0.95
N LYS A 150 14.79 3.02 0.84
CA LYS A 150 15.24 2.29 -0.37
C LYS A 150 14.09 1.84 -1.25
N GLU A 151 12.85 2.14 -0.87
CA GLU A 151 11.63 1.81 -1.62
C GLU A 151 11.57 0.33 -2.03
N ILE A 152 12.07 -0.56 -1.16
CA ILE A 152 11.99 -2.01 -1.39
C ILE A 152 10.55 -2.49 -1.21
N ASN A 153 10.17 -3.52 -1.99
CA ASN A 153 8.88 -4.17 -1.78
C ASN A 153 8.89 -4.97 -0.47
N VAL A 154 8.02 -4.60 0.44
CA VAL A 154 7.81 -5.27 1.73
C VAL A 154 6.35 -5.68 1.89
N ILE A 155 6.14 -6.74 2.65
CA ILE A 155 4.81 -7.20 3.07
C ILE A 155 4.81 -7.22 4.58
N ILE A 156 3.99 -6.35 5.20
CA ILE A 156 3.81 -6.29 6.64
C ILE A 156 2.59 -7.13 6.98
N SER A 157 2.77 -8.15 7.79
CA SER A 157 1.68 -8.99 8.30
C SER A 157 1.31 -8.50 9.70
N VAL A 158 0.04 -8.19 9.88
CA VAL A 158 -0.57 -7.82 11.16
C VAL A 158 -1.47 -8.95 11.59
N LEU A 159 -1.24 -9.46 12.80
CA LEU A 159 -2.03 -10.51 13.40
C LEU A 159 -2.66 -9.98 14.69
N LYS A 160 -3.84 -10.50 15.04
CA LYS A 160 -4.52 -10.23 16.32
C LYS A 160 -4.68 -11.53 17.05
N GLN A 161 -4.48 -11.49 18.38
CA GLN A 161 -4.67 -12.65 19.23
C GLN A 161 -6.16 -12.86 19.51
N GLU A 162 -6.63 -14.07 19.24
CA GLU A 162 -7.96 -14.52 19.59
C GLU A 162 -8.06 -14.96 21.07
N PRO A 163 -9.27 -15.10 21.64
CA PRO A 163 -9.43 -15.51 23.04
C PRO A 163 -8.81 -16.85 23.43
N ASP A 164 -8.59 -17.74 22.45
CA ASP A 164 -7.89 -19.02 22.64
C ASP A 164 -6.36 -18.88 22.67
N GLY A 165 -5.85 -17.67 22.52
CA GLY A 165 -4.42 -17.35 22.52
C GLY A 165 -3.74 -17.48 21.16
N VAL A 166 -4.46 -17.90 20.11
CA VAL A 166 -3.92 -18.06 18.75
C VAL A 166 -3.90 -16.71 18.03
N TYR A 167 -2.80 -16.39 17.35
CA TYR A 167 -2.69 -15.21 16.51
C TYR A 167 -3.20 -15.50 15.11
N LEU A 168 -4.28 -14.83 14.69
CA LEU A 168 -4.84 -14.92 13.34
C LEU A 168 -4.48 -13.67 12.51
N PRO A 169 -4.30 -13.84 11.18
CA PRO A 169 -4.06 -12.71 10.30
C PRO A 169 -5.24 -11.72 10.35
N LEU A 170 -4.94 -10.45 10.68
CA LEU A 170 -5.88 -9.34 10.65
C LEU A 170 -5.75 -8.57 9.33
N GLU A 171 -4.51 -8.26 8.91
CA GLU A 171 -4.26 -7.46 7.71
C GLU A 171 -2.92 -7.82 7.08
N MET A 172 -2.79 -7.63 5.76
CA MET A 172 -1.53 -7.76 5.03
C MET A 172 -1.30 -6.52 4.17
N ILE A 173 -0.27 -5.76 4.51
CA ILE A 173 0.04 -4.47 3.90
C ILE A 173 1.18 -4.68 2.92
N TYR A 174 0.93 -4.41 1.63
CA TYR A 174 1.93 -4.45 0.56
C TYR A 174 2.39 -3.03 0.27
N SER A 175 3.67 -2.75 0.40
CA SER A 175 4.18 -1.39 0.23
C SER A 175 5.59 -1.36 -0.33
N SER A 176 5.87 -0.31 -1.10
CA SER A 176 7.22 0.14 -1.46
C SER A 176 7.42 1.63 -1.13
N ALA A 177 6.46 2.26 -0.45
CA ALA A 177 6.53 3.67 -0.10
C ALA A 177 7.74 3.97 0.79
N ALA A 178 8.47 5.06 0.49
CA ALA A 178 9.64 5.50 1.26
C ALA A 178 9.31 5.81 2.73
N LYS A 179 8.11 6.31 2.99
CA LYS A 179 7.49 6.44 4.31
C LYS A 179 6.09 5.86 4.23
N GLY A 180 5.81 4.88 5.08
CA GLY A 180 4.51 4.24 5.11
C GLY A 180 3.70 4.61 6.33
N LYS A 181 2.40 4.75 6.12
CA LYS A 181 1.39 4.82 7.17
C LYS A 181 0.19 3.99 6.72
N TYR A 182 -0.32 3.15 7.61
CA TYR A 182 -1.52 2.35 7.37
C TYR A 182 -2.39 2.34 8.61
N ALA A 183 -3.69 2.55 8.41
CA ALA A 183 -4.67 2.59 9.48
C ALA A 183 -5.58 1.36 9.41
N ILE A 184 -5.59 0.54 10.44
CA ILE A 184 -6.57 -0.54 10.61
C ILE A 184 -7.69 0.03 11.47
N ARG A 185 -8.91 0.09 10.89
CA ARG A 185 -10.10 0.66 11.53
C ARG A 185 -11.13 -0.42 11.86
N ASN A 186 -12.23 -0.02 12.50
CA ASN A 186 -13.32 -0.88 12.93
C ASN A 186 -12.87 -1.96 13.93
N GLN A 187 -11.91 -1.57 14.80
CA GLN A 187 -11.50 -2.40 15.93
C GLN A 187 -12.30 -1.98 17.17
N GLU A 188 -12.74 -2.96 17.94
CA GLU A 188 -13.39 -2.73 19.22
C GLU A 188 -12.46 -2.00 20.19
N ALA A 189 -13.00 -1.12 21.03
CA ALA A 189 -12.25 -0.37 22.02
C ALA A 189 -11.94 -1.23 23.26
N VAL A 190 -11.40 -2.43 23.03
CA VAL A 190 -10.98 -3.39 24.05
C VAL A 190 -9.49 -3.68 23.92
N GLN A 191 -8.83 -3.93 25.06
CA GLN A 191 -7.43 -4.30 25.08
C GLN A 191 -7.21 -5.58 24.27
N SER A 192 -6.32 -5.53 23.30
CA SER A 192 -6.02 -6.66 22.43
C SER A 192 -4.53 -6.78 22.17
N ASN A 193 -4.06 -8.01 22.00
CA ASN A 193 -2.67 -8.29 21.66
C ASN A 193 -2.52 -8.42 20.14
N TYR A 194 -1.56 -7.68 19.61
CA TYR A 194 -1.22 -7.67 18.18
C TYR A 194 0.21 -8.16 17.97
N ALA A 195 0.43 -8.76 16.81
CA ALA A 195 1.75 -9.21 16.38
C ALA A 195 2.04 -8.66 14.97
N PHE A 196 3.28 -8.19 14.79
CA PHE A 196 3.71 -7.53 13.53
C PHE A 196 4.99 -8.20 13.06
N CYS A 197 4.99 -8.69 11.83
CA CYS A 197 6.20 -9.18 11.17
C CYS A 197 6.24 -8.70 9.73
N LEU A 198 7.44 -8.65 9.16
CA LEU A 198 7.67 -8.18 7.82
C LEU A 198 8.38 -9.26 6.99
N ARG A 199 8.07 -9.34 5.71
CA ARG A 199 8.78 -10.20 4.76
C ARG A 199 9.10 -9.46 3.47
N ASP A 200 10.15 -9.90 2.79
CA ASP A 200 10.53 -9.43 1.47
C ASP A 200 9.91 -10.29 0.34
N LYS A 201 10.25 -9.96 -0.90
CA LYS A 201 9.79 -10.70 -2.09
C LYS A 201 10.33 -12.13 -2.21
N TRP A 202 11.35 -12.50 -1.42
CA TRP A 202 11.93 -13.84 -1.38
C TRP A 202 11.46 -14.65 -0.18
N ASP A 203 10.42 -14.15 0.54
CA ASP A 203 9.86 -14.73 1.76
C ASP A 203 10.87 -14.80 2.92
N ASN A 204 11.93 -13.98 2.91
CA ASN A 204 12.73 -13.77 4.10
C ASN A 204 11.88 -12.99 5.11
N ARG A 205 11.89 -13.43 6.36
CA ARG A 205 11.01 -12.88 7.42
C ARG A 205 11.83 -12.32 8.56
N THR A 206 11.30 -11.25 9.16
CA THR A 206 11.83 -10.69 10.40
C THR A 206 11.38 -11.50 11.61
N ASP A 207 11.91 -11.15 12.77
CA ASP A 207 11.27 -11.46 14.03
C ASP A 207 9.88 -10.82 14.13
N THR A 208 9.16 -11.10 15.22
CA THR A 208 7.81 -10.58 15.44
C THR A 208 7.82 -9.59 16.60
N ILE A 209 7.26 -8.39 16.36
CA ILE A 209 6.98 -7.42 17.41
C ILE A 209 5.60 -7.72 17.99
N TYR A 210 5.50 -7.81 19.31
CA TYR A 210 4.23 -7.96 20.02
C TYR A 210 3.88 -6.66 20.73
N LYS A 211 2.62 -6.23 20.60
CA LYS A 211 2.09 -5.04 21.29
C LYS A 211 0.70 -5.32 21.84
N THR A 212 0.45 -4.84 23.05
CA THR A 212 -0.89 -4.75 23.62
C THR A 212 -1.40 -3.34 23.40
N LEU A 213 -2.49 -3.18 22.67
CA LEU A 213 -3.08 -1.91 22.28
C LEU A 213 -4.57 -1.90 22.60
N THR A 214 -5.10 -0.72 23.01
CA THR A 214 -6.53 -0.52 23.25
C THR A 214 -7.02 0.57 22.30
N PRO A 215 -7.68 0.23 21.17
CA PRO A 215 -8.24 1.22 20.28
C PRO A 215 -9.18 2.16 21.02
N LEU A 216 -9.12 3.46 20.70
CA LEU A 216 -10.02 4.43 21.30
C LEU A 216 -11.41 4.27 20.67
N TYR A 217 -12.46 4.42 21.48
CA TYR A 217 -13.82 4.30 20.99
C TYR A 217 -14.17 5.38 19.98
N GLU A 218 -14.84 4.96 18.92
CA GLU A 218 -15.57 5.81 18.01
C GLU A 218 -16.67 5.04 17.29
N GLU A 219 -17.69 5.75 16.86
CA GLU A 219 -18.66 5.24 15.93
C GLU A 219 -18.96 6.24 14.81
N LYS A 220 -19.49 5.76 13.70
CA LYS A 220 -19.96 6.61 12.60
C LYS A 220 -21.19 7.37 13.05
N MET A 221 -21.13 8.70 13.01
CA MET A 221 -22.23 9.56 13.39
C MET A 221 -23.26 9.66 12.27
N LYS A 222 -24.52 9.66 12.61
CA LYS A 222 -25.59 9.99 11.69
C LYS A 222 -25.69 11.51 11.52
N LEU A 223 -25.48 11.95 10.29
CA LEU A 223 -25.44 13.36 9.93
C LEU A 223 -26.64 13.75 9.07
N THR A 224 -27.00 15.03 9.16
CA THR A 224 -28.01 15.65 8.30
C THR A 224 -27.57 17.04 7.91
N HIS A 225 -27.83 17.44 6.68
CA HIS A 225 -27.65 18.82 6.22
C HIS A 225 -28.47 19.78 7.10
N TYR A 226 -27.86 20.90 7.50
CA TYR A 226 -28.49 21.96 8.27
C TYR A 226 -28.50 23.25 7.42
N PRO A 227 -29.60 23.51 6.67
CA PRO A 227 -29.68 24.66 5.78
C PRO A 227 -29.61 25.98 6.54
N MET A 228 -28.74 26.89 6.09
CA MET A 228 -28.59 28.23 6.64
C MET A 228 -28.56 29.26 5.51
N VAL A 229 -28.79 30.54 5.84
CA VAL A 229 -28.71 31.64 4.88
C VAL A 229 -27.29 31.73 4.25
N SER A 230 -26.25 31.36 5.03
CA SER A 230 -24.86 31.33 4.56
C SER A 230 -24.48 30.09 3.74
N THR A 231 -25.41 29.13 3.55
CA THR A 231 -25.15 27.94 2.74
C THR A 231 -24.94 28.32 1.28
N THR A 232 -23.84 27.90 0.68
CA THR A 232 -23.55 28.16 -0.74
C THR A 232 -24.56 27.42 -1.62
N PRO A 233 -25.24 28.10 -2.56
CA PRO A 233 -26.18 27.46 -3.47
C PRO A 233 -25.53 26.38 -4.33
N VAL A 234 -26.32 25.36 -4.63
CA VAL A 234 -25.94 24.22 -5.49
C VAL A 234 -26.50 24.38 -6.90
N ILE A 235 -25.92 23.65 -7.84
CA ILE A 235 -26.35 23.60 -9.25
C ILE A 235 -26.66 22.16 -9.66
N TYR A 236 -27.36 22.02 -10.78
CA TYR A 236 -27.71 20.75 -11.43
C TYR A 236 -28.56 19.80 -10.55
N GLY A 237 -29.12 20.26 -9.46
CA GLY A 237 -29.84 19.40 -8.52
C GLY A 237 -28.95 18.54 -7.63
N TRP A 238 -27.65 18.81 -7.60
CA TRP A 238 -26.67 18.09 -6.77
C TRP A 238 -26.54 18.78 -5.41
N VAL A 239 -27.47 18.42 -4.53
CA VAL A 239 -27.70 19.08 -3.25
C VAL A 239 -26.70 18.66 -2.17
N HIS A 240 -26.58 19.46 -1.11
CA HIS A 240 -25.68 19.13 0.02
C HIS A 240 -26.16 17.91 0.81
N ASP A 241 -27.44 17.56 0.75
CA ASP A 241 -28.00 16.36 1.39
C ASP A 241 -27.37 15.07 0.85
N ASN A 242 -26.93 15.07 -0.43
CA ASN A 242 -26.22 13.95 -1.04
C ASN A 242 -24.91 13.59 -0.34
N LEU A 243 -24.34 14.49 0.46
CA LEU A 243 -23.13 14.22 1.24
C LEU A 243 -23.36 13.33 2.46
N PHE A 244 -24.63 13.01 2.76
CA PHE A 244 -25.03 12.30 3.98
C PHE A 244 -26.04 11.17 3.70
N ASP A 245 -26.24 10.80 2.43
CA ASP A 245 -27.22 9.79 2.01
C ASP A 245 -26.65 8.35 2.01
N GLY A 246 -25.32 8.22 2.14
CA GLY A 246 -24.61 6.94 2.12
C GLY A 246 -24.40 6.39 0.71
N ASP A 247 -24.76 7.15 -0.33
CA ASP A 247 -24.60 6.75 -1.73
C ASP A 247 -23.43 7.51 -2.39
N LYS A 248 -22.28 6.87 -2.49
CA LYS A 248 -21.09 7.45 -3.10
C LYS A 248 -21.22 7.70 -4.61
N SER A 249 -22.31 7.31 -5.24
CA SER A 249 -22.62 7.63 -6.64
C SER A 249 -23.28 9.00 -6.81
N THR A 250 -23.83 9.58 -5.76
CA THR A 250 -24.34 10.93 -5.69
C THR A 250 -23.24 11.91 -5.26
N CYS A 251 -23.46 13.19 -5.39
CA CYS A 251 -22.53 14.23 -4.92
C CYS A 251 -23.25 15.56 -4.73
N ASN A 252 -22.62 16.49 -4.01
CA ASN A 252 -22.98 17.89 -4.08
C ASN A 252 -22.27 18.57 -5.25
N HIS A 253 -22.72 19.76 -5.66
CA HIS A 253 -21.95 20.65 -6.54
C HIS A 253 -22.36 22.08 -6.34
N THR A 254 -21.45 22.94 -5.87
CA THR A 254 -21.72 24.36 -5.70
C THR A 254 -21.52 25.14 -6.99
N SER A 255 -22.24 26.27 -7.11
CA SER A 255 -22.16 27.15 -8.29
C SER A 255 -20.80 27.83 -8.39
N GLU A 256 -20.24 27.93 -9.59
CA GLU A 256 -19.01 28.68 -9.88
C GLU A 256 -19.22 30.19 -9.86
N SER A 257 -20.47 30.65 -10.00
CA SER A 257 -20.76 32.06 -10.25
C SER A 257 -21.00 32.86 -8.98
N GLN A 258 -20.19 33.87 -8.76
CA GLN A 258 -20.50 35.12 -8.06
C GLN A 258 -20.66 35.11 -6.56
N LEU A 259 -20.36 34.04 -5.85
CA LEU A 259 -20.42 34.04 -4.40
C LEU A 259 -19.01 34.20 -3.78
N PRO A 260 -18.91 34.95 -2.66
CA PRO A 260 -17.63 35.08 -2.01
C PRO A 260 -17.14 33.72 -1.53
N ILE A 261 -15.83 33.49 -1.63
CA ILE A 261 -15.16 32.42 -0.93
C ILE A 261 -15.12 32.78 0.57
N PRO A 262 -15.29 31.81 1.48
CA PRO A 262 -15.35 30.37 1.26
C PRO A 262 -16.75 29.88 0.86
N HIS A 263 -16.81 28.89 -0.07
CA HIS A 263 -18.03 28.10 -0.23
C HIS A 263 -18.23 27.24 1.01
N GLN A 264 -19.46 27.21 1.52
CA GLN A 264 -19.74 26.54 2.81
C GLN A 264 -21.13 25.92 2.87
N PHE A 265 -21.26 24.93 3.72
CA PHE A 265 -22.54 24.37 4.17
C PHE A 265 -22.43 23.98 5.63
N SER A 266 -23.57 23.88 6.32
CA SER A 266 -23.62 23.42 7.69
C SER A 266 -24.38 22.10 7.78
N PHE A 267 -24.05 21.29 8.76
CA PHE A 267 -24.66 20.00 9.03
C PHE A 267 -24.68 19.74 10.55
N LYS A 268 -25.42 18.74 10.98
CA LYS A 268 -25.51 18.38 12.40
C LYS A 268 -25.51 16.87 12.58
N SER A 269 -25.02 16.44 13.74
CA SER A 269 -25.22 15.09 14.27
C SER A 269 -26.51 14.99 15.10
N GLU A 270 -27.05 13.77 15.27
CA GLU A 270 -28.22 13.54 16.10
C GLU A 270 -27.98 13.90 17.58
N VAL A 271 -26.78 13.61 18.09
CA VAL A 271 -26.32 13.93 19.45
C VAL A 271 -24.99 14.69 19.39
N PRO A 272 -24.62 15.44 20.45
CA PRO A 272 -23.28 16.00 20.52
C PRO A 272 -22.23 14.90 20.46
N VAL A 273 -21.06 15.19 19.86
CA VAL A 273 -19.99 14.23 19.63
C VAL A 273 -18.62 14.85 19.86
N LYS A 274 -17.73 14.11 20.52
CA LYS A 274 -16.27 14.41 20.51
C LYS A 274 -15.71 13.87 19.20
N LEU A 275 -15.42 14.76 18.29
CA LEU A 275 -14.91 14.40 16.95
C LEU A 275 -13.53 13.76 17.07
N ARG A 276 -13.33 12.68 16.31
CA ARG A 276 -12.07 11.93 16.24
C ARG A 276 -11.47 11.90 14.85
N HIS A 277 -12.28 11.62 13.82
CA HIS A 277 -11.86 11.79 12.44
C HIS A 277 -13.05 12.06 11.51
N ILE A 278 -12.74 12.57 10.34
CA ILE A 278 -13.67 12.68 9.23
C ILE A 278 -13.13 11.90 8.04
N ARG A 279 -14.03 11.48 7.18
CA ARG A 279 -13.72 10.81 5.93
C ARG A 279 -14.46 11.49 4.79
N ILE A 280 -13.73 11.84 3.72
CA ILE A 280 -14.27 12.47 2.52
C ILE A 280 -14.13 11.50 1.36
N PHE A 281 -15.24 11.27 0.65
CA PHE A 281 -15.24 10.51 -0.59
C PHE A 281 -15.32 11.44 -1.77
N HIS A 282 -14.35 11.35 -2.66
CA HIS A 282 -14.35 12.12 -3.89
C HIS A 282 -15.38 11.56 -4.87
N ARG A 283 -15.79 12.38 -5.81
CA ARG A 283 -16.55 11.90 -6.94
C ARG A 283 -15.72 10.91 -7.77
N ASP A 284 -16.32 9.79 -8.18
CA ASP A 284 -15.65 8.65 -8.84
C ASP A 284 -14.87 9.02 -10.11
N ILE A 285 -15.38 10.00 -10.88
CA ILE A 285 -14.75 10.47 -12.12
C ILE A 285 -13.69 11.57 -11.91
N TRP A 286 -13.56 12.11 -10.68
CA TRP A 286 -12.65 13.22 -10.37
C TRP A 286 -11.85 13.03 -9.07
N PRO A 287 -11.14 11.91 -8.91
CA PRO A 287 -10.28 11.72 -7.75
C PRO A 287 -9.14 12.74 -7.76
N PHE A 288 -8.95 13.49 -6.67
CA PHE A 288 -7.87 14.48 -6.47
C PHE A 288 -7.73 15.51 -7.62
N ARG A 289 -8.84 15.98 -8.15
CA ARG A 289 -8.85 16.99 -9.22
C ARG A 289 -10.16 17.76 -9.29
N ASP A 290 -10.20 18.80 -10.16
CA ASP A 290 -11.37 19.61 -10.45
C ASP A 290 -11.91 20.31 -9.17
N ALA A 291 -13.21 20.33 -8.98
CA ALA A 291 -13.91 20.96 -7.87
C ALA A 291 -13.78 20.17 -6.53
N THR A 292 -12.98 19.11 -6.48
CA THR A 292 -12.74 18.37 -5.24
C THR A 292 -12.04 19.26 -4.21
N PRO A 293 -12.49 19.31 -2.95
CA PRO A 293 -11.84 20.09 -1.90
C PRO A 293 -10.37 19.71 -1.73
N ARG A 294 -9.46 20.69 -1.79
CA ARG A 294 -8.04 20.51 -1.52
C ARG A 294 -7.66 21.07 -0.16
N VAL A 295 -8.10 22.26 0.16
CA VAL A 295 -7.93 22.87 1.49
C VAL A 295 -9.31 23.26 2.00
N PHE A 296 -9.64 22.81 3.19
CA PHE A 296 -10.94 23.08 3.81
C PHE A 296 -10.84 23.19 5.33
N GLU A 297 -11.82 23.83 5.93
CA GLU A 297 -11.95 24.01 7.37
C GLU A 297 -13.20 23.32 7.89
N ILE A 298 -13.09 22.77 9.09
CA ILE A 298 -14.23 22.31 9.87
C ILE A 298 -14.38 23.23 11.09
N TRP A 299 -15.54 23.84 11.18
CA TRP A 299 -16.00 24.66 12.29
C TRP A 299 -17.11 23.94 13.05
N ALA A 300 -17.24 24.22 14.35
CA ALA A 300 -18.27 23.59 15.16
C ALA A 300 -18.83 24.57 16.20
N THR A 301 -20.05 24.25 16.67
CA THR A 301 -20.70 24.93 17.78
C THR A 301 -21.69 24.00 18.49
N ASN A 302 -21.91 24.23 19.78
CA ASN A 302 -22.98 23.60 20.56
C ASN A 302 -24.21 24.48 20.71
N SER A 303 -24.07 25.77 20.43
CA SER A 303 -25.18 26.69 20.41
C SER A 303 -25.99 26.52 19.15
N LEU A 304 -27.30 26.72 19.21
CA LEU A 304 -28.11 26.78 18.02
C LEU A 304 -27.52 27.84 17.07
N PRO A 305 -27.17 27.48 15.83
CA PRO A 305 -26.58 28.39 14.89
C PRO A 305 -27.43 29.65 14.66
N ASN A 306 -26.75 30.82 14.58
CA ASN A 306 -27.43 32.10 14.38
C ASN A 306 -28.16 32.08 13.00
N PRO A 307 -29.47 32.41 12.94
CA PRO A 307 -30.22 32.42 11.69
C PRO A 307 -29.66 33.33 10.60
N ASP A 308 -28.90 34.37 10.93
CA ASP A 308 -28.25 35.27 9.95
C ASP A 308 -27.09 34.62 9.20
N GLY A 309 -26.69 33.40 9.62
CA GLY A 309 -25.61 32.65 9.01
C GLY A 309 -24.21 33.13 9.37
N SER A 310 -24.08 34.05 10.32
CA SER A 310 -22.77 34.54 10.81
C SER A 310 -21.93 33.41 11.40
N ASP A 311 -20.63 33.69 11.57
CA ASP A 311 -19.68 32.80 12.26
C ASP A 311 -19.65 33.03 13.78
N ASP A 312 -20.52 33.91 14.30
CA ASP A 312 -20.59 34.18 15.73
C ASP A 312 -20.93 32.91 16.54
N GLY A 313 -20.11 32.57 17.50
CA GLY A 313 -20.27 31.37 18.33
C GLY A 313 -19.76 30.08 17.69
N TRP A 314 -19.19 30.15 16.48
CA TRP A 314 -18.51 29.00 15.87
C TRP A 314 -17.03 28.99 16.22
N VAL A 315 -16.47 27.81 16.41
CA VAL A 315 -15.05 27.56 16.71
C VAL A 315 -14.43 26.81 15.54
N LEU A 316 -13.31 27.29 15.01
CA LEU A 316 -12.52 26.55 14.04
C LEU A 316 -11.88 25.34 14.76
N LEU A 317 -12.25 24.14 14.34
CA LEU A 317 -11.66 22.91 14.86
C LEU A 317 -10.33 22.60 14.20
N ASN A 318 -10.28 22.64 12.87
CA ASN A 318 -9.04 22.43 12.13
C ASN A 318 -9.15 22.88 10.66
N THR A 319 -7.99 23.09 10.05
CA THR A 319 -7.81 23.27 8.61
C THR A 319 -7.10 22.04 8.06
N PHE A 320 -7.67 21.42 7.04
CA PHE A 320 -7.18 20.21 6.44
C PHE A 320 -6.68 20.46 5.02
N THR A 321 -5.67 19.69 4.63
CA THR A 321 -5.18 19.64 3.25
C THR A 321 -5.28 18.22 2.73
N SER A 322 -5.99 18.04 1.63
CA SER A 322 -6.07 16.78 0.90
C SER A 322 -4.78 16.55 0.13
N GLU A 323 -4.18 15.39 0.32
CA GLU A 323 -2.93 15.01 -0.32
C GLU A 323 -3.09 13.69 -1.07
N LYS A 324 -2.84 13.73 -2.37
CA LYS A 324 -2.86 12.52 -3.19
C LYS A 324 -1.78 11.54 -2.72
N PRO A 325 -2.11 10.28 -2.37
CA PRO A 325 -1.13 9.32 -1.83
C PRO A 325 0.11 9.12 -2.69
N SER A 326 -0.05 9.09 -4.03
CA SER A 326 1.08 8.94 -4.95
C SER A 326 1.98 10.17 -5.05
N GLY A 327 1.50 11.36 -4.64
CA GLY A 327 2.19 12.63 -4.87
C GLY A 327 2.32 13.03 -6.34
N LEU A 328 1.75 12.28 -7.28
CA LEU A 328 1.80 12.58 -8.72
C LEU A 328 0.98 13.83 -9.07
N PRO A 329 1.32 14.55 -10.15
CA PRO A 329 0.55 15.70 -10.61
C PRO A 329 -0.93 15.38 -10.84
N MET A 330 -1.78 16.40 -10.75
CA MET A 330 -3.21 16.30 -11.08
C MET A 330 -3.41 15.68 -12.47
N GLY A 331 -4.36 14.74 -12.61
CA GLY A 331 -4.62 14.00 -13.85
C GLY A 331 -3.75 12.75 -14.05
N GLN A 332 -2.89 12.43 -13.09
CA GLN A 332 -2.06 11.21 -13.07
C GLN A 332 -2.36 10.43 -11.78
N GLU A 333 -3.49 9.76 -11.74
CA GLU A 333 -3.93 8.99 -10.58
C GLU A 333 -3.50 7.52 -10.71
N THR A 334 -2.93 6.98 -9.64
CA THR A 334 -2.69 5.53 -9.48
C THR A 334 -3.98 4.82 -9.07
N GLN A 335 -3.99 3.49 -9.12
CA GLN A 335 -5.13 2.71 -8.61
C GLN A 335 -5.31 2.92 -7.10
N ASP A 336 -4.23 3.12 -6.35
CA ASP A 336 -4.28 3.40 -4.91
C ASP A 336 -4.89 4.77 -4.63
N ASP A 337 -4.54 5.80 -5.41
CA ASP A 337 -5.19 7.12 -5.31
C ASP A 337 -6.70 7.01 -5.53
N ILE A 338 -7.12 6.29 -6.57
CA ILE A 338 -8.54 6.06 -6.87
C ILE A 338 -9.24 5.29 -5.73
N ASN A 339 -8.59 4.25 -5.19
CA ASN A 339 -9.15 3.48 -4.08
C ASN A 339 -9.33 4.35 -2.82
N VAL A 340 -8.34 5.15 -2.46
CA VAL A 340 -8.44 6.09 -1.33
C VAL A 340 -9.54 7.10 -1.58
N ALA A 341 -9.56 7.75 -2.75
CA ALA A 341 -10.54 8.76 -3.06
C ALA A 341 -12.01 8.25 -3.03
N THR A 342 -12.26 7.03 -3.55
CA THR A 342 -13.64 6.62 -3.89
C THR A 342 -14.16 5.42 -3.09
N LYS A 343 -13.27 4.58 -2.54
CA LYS A 343 -13.68 3.36 -1.84
C LYS A 343 -13.51 3.46 -0.33
N THR A 344 -12.29 3.76 0.13
CA THR A 344 -11.99 3.86 1.56
C THR A 344 -12.31 5.23 2.14
N GLY A 345 -12.29 6.26 1.29
CA GLY A 345 -12.37 7.65 1.69
C GLY A 345 -11.01 8.19 2.13
N GLU A 346 -10.77 9.48 1.87
CA GLU A 346 -9.63 10.20 2.40
C GLU A 346 -9.91 10.56 3.86
N GLU A 347 -9.01 10.13 4.75
CA GLU A 347 -9.20 10.21 6.20
C GLU A 347 -8.38 11.34 6.82
N PHE A 348 -9.02 12.17 7.65
CA PHE A 348 -8.41 13.26 8.39
C PHE A 348 -8.68 13.05 9.88
N THR A 349 -7.63 12.75 10.63
CA THR A 349 -7.70 12.46 12.06
C THR A 349 -7.23 13.64 12.88
N TRP A 350 -7.99 14.02 13.89
CA TRP A 350 -7.58 14.94 14.95
C TRP A 350 -8.39 14.67 16.23
N PHE A 351 -7.92 15.19 17.34
CA PHE A 351 -8.53 14.94 18.63
C PHE A 351 -9.20 16.22 19.14
N VAL A 352 -10.48 16.11 19.45
CA VAL A 352 -11.26 17.19 20.07
C VAL A 352 -11.84 16.65 21.37
N ASP A 353 -11.56 17.33 22.48
CA ASP A 353 -12.03 16.91 23.81
C ASP A 353 -13.44 17.44 24.12
N GLU A 354 -13.83 18.57 23.52
CA GLU A 354 -15.17 19.12 23.63
C GLU A 354 -16.13 18.41 22.69
N GLU A 355 -17.38 18.31 23.14
CA GLU A 355 -18.49 17.78 22.34
C GLU A 355 -19.12 18.90 21.52
N TYR A 356 -19.45 18.60 20.24
CA TYR A 356 -20.17 19.51 19.37
C TYR A 356 -21.32 18.81 18.65
N GLN A 357 -22.37 19.55 18.32
CA GLN A 357 -23.53 19.02 17.62
C GLN A 357 -23.71 19.63 16.22
N TYR A 358 -23.33 20.89 16.02
CA TYR A 358 -23.45 21.58 14.74
C TYR A 358 -22.06 21.81 14.15
N PHE A 359 -21.92 21.55 12.86
CA PHE A 359 -20.68 21.62 12.12
C PHE A 359 -20.85 22.45 10.86
N ARG A 360 -19.78 23.05 10.41
CA ARG A 360 -19.72 23.82 9.17
C ARG A 360 -18.45 23.43 8.40
N PHE A 361 -18.65 23.06 7.15
CA PHE A 361 -17.58 22.84 6.19
C PHE A 361 -17.38 24.12 5.39
N LYS A 362 -16.13 24.62 5.32
CA LYS A 362 -15.73 25.77 4.50
C LYS A 362 -14.62 25.36 3.54
N LEU A 363 -14.87 25.51 2.24
CA LEU A 363 -13.86 25.31 1.22
C LEU A 363 -12.93 26.52 1.17
N ILE A 364 -11.62 26.31 1.35
CA ILE A 364 -10.58 27.33 1.19
C ILE A 364 -9.97 27.26 -0.20
N ASP A 365 -9.72 26.05 -0.72
CA ASP A 365 -9.17 25.84 -2.05
C ASP A 365 -9.65 24.50 -2.62
N SER A 366 -9.85 24.44 -3.94
CA SER A 366 -10.12 23.19 -4.68
C SER A 366 -8.90 22.76 -5.47
N TYR A 367 -8.92 21.53 -5.99
CA TYR A 367 -7.79 21.01 -6.76
C TYR A 367 -7.51 21.81 -8.05
N ASP A 368 -8.52 22.40 -8.66
CA ASP A 368 -8.35 23.26 -9.84
C ASP A 368 -8.20 24.75 -9.51
N GLY A 369 -8.20 25.11 -8.22
CA GLY A 369 -8.08 26.50 -7.76
C GLY A 369 -9.31 27.37 -8.04
N GLN A 370 -10.46 26.78 -8.42
CA GLN A 370 -11.69 27.51 -8.67
C GLN A 370 -12.61 27.52 -7.45
N PRO A 371 -13.39 28.59 -7.23
CA PRO A 371 -14.30 28.65 -6.10
C PRO A 371 -15.54 27.78 -6.33
N ARG A 372 -15.35 26.48 -6.32
CA ARG A 372 -16.41 25.48 -6.46
C ARG A 372 -16.06 24.21 -5.70
N MET A 373 -17.07 23.50 -5.27
CA MET A 373 -16.92 22.31 -4.44
C MET A 373 -17.81 21.19 -4.97
N CYS A 374 -17.21 20.01 -5.20
CA CYS A 374 -17.92 18.81 -5.59
C CYS A 374 -17.24 17.59 -5.00
N PHE A 375 -17.95 16.85 -4.14
CA PHE A 375 -17.51 15.55 -3.61
C PHE A 375 -18.72 14.70 -3.26
N ALA A 376 -18.51 13.40 -3.07
CA ALA A 376 -19.59 12.43 -3.00
C ALA A 376 -20.18 12.29 -1.59
N GLU A 377 -19.33 12.10 -0.57
CA GLU A 377 -19.80 11.76 0.78
C GLU A 377 -18.90 12.37 1.84
N LEU A 378 -19.50 12.73 2.98
CA LEU A 378 -18.82 13.19 4.20
C LEU A 378 -19.25 12.34 5.37
N GLU A 379 -18.33 11.65 5.98
CA GLU A 379 -18.55 10.87 7.19
C GLU A 379 -17.79 11.49 8.35
N ILE A 380 -18.42 11.52 9.53
CA ILE A 380 -17.81 11.88 10.81
C ILE A 380 -17.84 10.67 11.73
N TYR A 381 -16.75 10.48 12.43
CA TYR A 381 -16.58 9.47 13.46
C TYR A 381 -16.16 10.11 14.77
N GLY A 382 -16.66 9.61 15.87
CA GLY A 382 -16.33 10.12 17.19
C GLY A 382 -17.04 9.40 18.32
N GLU A 383 -16.84 9.93 19.52
CA GLU A 383 -17.46 9.45 20.75
C GLU A 383 -18.75 10.24 20.98
N PRO A 384 -19.96 9.61 20.89
CA PRO A 384 -21.22 10.29 21.12
C PRO A 384 -21.39 10.69 22.57
N HIS A 385 -22.16 11.73 22.81
CA HIS A 385 -22.55 12.14 24.16
C HIS A 385 -23.17 11.00 24.95
N GLY A 386 -22.68 10.79 26.16
CA GLY A 386 -23.17 9.73 27.05
C GLY A 386 -22.55 8.36 26.81
N TYR A 387 -21.57 8.23 25.92
CA TYR A 387 -20.80 6.99 25.83
C TYR A 387 -20.11 6.69 27.17
N VAL A 388 -20.29 5.45 27.64
CA VAL A 388 -19.62 4.91 28.83
C VAL A 388 -18.82 3.71 28.36
N ALA A 389 -17.49 3.75 28.51
CA ALA A 389 -16.66 2.60 28.25
C ALA A 389 -17.13 1.42 29.12
N GLU A 390 -17.29 0.23 28.54
CA GLU A 390 -17.45 -0.98 29.35
C GLU A 390 -16.18 -1.15 30.17
N GLU A 391 -16.28 -0.92 31.49
CA GLU A 391 -15.19 -1.28 32.41
C GLU A 391 -14.98 -2.79 32.29
N GLU A 392 -13.72 -3.23 32.16
CA GLU A 392 -13.37 -4.65 32.28
C GLU A 392 -14.06 -5.19 33.52
N ALA A 393 -14.96 -6.15 33.35
CA ALA A 393 -15.56 -6.85 34.47
C ALA A 393 -14.40 -7.48 35.23
N ASP A 394 -14.13 -6.91 36.41
CA ASP A 394 -13.10 -7.41 37.34
C ASP A 394 -13.49 -8.84 37.73
N ASP A 395 -12.91 -9.83 37.05
CA ASP A 395 -13.01 -11.26 37.38
C ASP A 395 -12.33 -11.58 38.72
N THR A 396 -12.51 -10.71 39.72
CA THR A 396 -12.12 -10.96 41.11
C THR A 396 -13.32 -11.33 41.96
N GLU A 397 -14.06 -12.38 41.56
CA GLU A 397 -14.87 -13.17 42.48
C GLU A 397 -14.67 -14.66 42.15
N GLN A 398 -13.61 -15.25 42.64
CA GLN A 398 -13.64 -16.59 43.25
C GLN A 398 -12.40 -16.85 44.13
#